data_49bb66d5b5fbff19f88e981766a96f4d
#
_entry.id   49bb66d5b5fbff19f88e981766a96f4d
#
_cell.length_a   1.000
_cell.length_b   1.000
_cell.length_c   1.000
_cell.angle_alpha   90.00
_cell.angle_beta   90.00
_cell.angle_gamma   90.00
#
_symmetry.space_group_name_H-M   'P 1'
#
loop_
_entity.id
_entity.type
_entity.pdbx_description
1 polymer ?
#
loop_
_entity_poly.entity_id
_entity_poly.type
_entity_poly.pdbx_seq_one_letter_code
_entity_poly.pdbx_strand_id
1 'polypeptide(L)'
;QALPLLELPAPALATLAECGLMRGCWSLMLRYDKPLDLPFDAAFVKKGPLRWVARDSSKPGRAPEEVWLLHANADWSEAHLEDVPGEVALLMLAAFAELGAPLPKIWMAQRWRYANTEPAFDQMFAWEPQQGIGLCGDWLNSGRVEGAWTSGRALAQQVIASFGLR
;
A
#
# COMPACT_ATOMS: atom_id res chain seq x y z
N GLN A 1 -1.91 11.11 10.50
CA GLN A 1 -2.94 11.06 11.56
C GLN A 1 -2.34 11.08 12.97
N ALA A 2 -1.13 10.58 13.19
CA ALA A 2 -0.48 10.57 14.51
C ALA A 2 0.26 11.88 14.84
N LEU A 3 0.52 12.76 13.87
CA LEU A 3 1.29 13.99 14.05
C LEU A 3 0.82 14.86 15.23
N PRO A 4 -0.48 15.20 15.36
CA PRO A 4 -0.95 16.03 16.48
C PRO A 4 -0.69 15.43 17.87
N LEU A 5 -0.51 14.09 17.94
CA LEU A 5 -0.19 13.40 19.20
C LEU A 5 1.30 13.50 19.56
N LEU A 6 2.16 13.83 18.60
CA LEU A 6 3.62 13.87 18.74
C LEU A 6 4.18 15.28 18.92
N GLU A 7 3.49 16.30 18.39
CA GLU A 7 3.99 17.67 18.31
C GLU A 7 4.48 18.25 19.63
N LEU A 8 3.75 18.04 20.72
CA LEU A 8 4.11 18.55 22.04
C LEU A 8 5.06 17.62 22.81
N PRO A 9 4.76 16.28 22.94
CA PRO A 9 5.58 15.42 23.78
C PRO A 9 6.85 14.93 23.11
N ALA A 10 6.90 14.88 21.78
CA ALA A 10 8.04 14.29 21.04
C ALA A 10 8.28 14.99 19.69
N PRO A 11 8.72 16.24 19.66
CA PRO A 11 8.86 17.01 18.41
C PRO A 11 9.83 16.40 17.41
N ALA A 12 10.88 15.71 17.86
CA ALA A 12 11.79 15.00 16.97
C ALA A 12 11.11 13.84 16.24
N LEU A 13 10.22 13.11 16.92
CA LEU A 13 9.41 12.06 16.29
C LEU A 13 8.32 12.64 15.37
N ALA A 14 7.78 13.81 15.70
CA ALA A 14 6.85 14.52 14.82
C ALA A 14 7.54 14.90 13.51
N THR A 15 8.72 15.50 13.56
CA THR A 15 9.53 15.84 12.36
C THR A 15 9.84 14.60 11.52
N LEU A 16 10.20 13.48 12.13
CA LEU A 16 10.41 12.22 11.42
C LEU A 16 9.12 11.74 10.73
N ALA A 17 7.98 11.81 11.43
CA ALA A 17 6.68 11.39 10.89
C ALA A 17 6.21 12.29 9.73
N GLU A 18 6.54 13.59 9.76
CA GLU A 18 6.28 14.51 8.65
C GLU A 18 7.05 14.16 7.37
N CYS A 19 8.26 13.62 7.52
CA CYS A 19 9.05 13.17 6.37
C CYS A 19 8.49 11.88 5.72
N GLY A 20 7.65 11.14 6.42
CA GLY A 20 7.01 9.91 5.95
C GLY A 20 5.79 10.20 5.08
N LEU A 21 5.99 10.63 3.85
CA LEU A 21 4.88 10.87 2.92
C LEU A 21 4.19 9.56 2.55
N MET A 22 2.89 9.49 2.85
CA MET A 22 2.03 8.38 2.44
C MET A 22 1.30 8.76 1.15
N ARG A 23 1.61 8.07 0.06
CA ARG A 23 1.02 8.29 -1.26
C ARG A 23 -0.26 7.48 -1.47
N GLY A 24 -1.17 8.03 -2.25
CA GLY A 24 -2.42 7.37 -2.60
C GLY A 24 -2.23 6.23 -3.60
N CYS A 25 -3.22 5.32 -3.63
CA CYS A 25 -3.31 4.28 -4.63
C CYS A 25 -4.77 3.98 -4.96
N TRP A 26 -5.12 4.01 -6.23
CA TRP A 26 -6.35 3.42 -6.71
C TRP A 26 -6.15 1.93 -6.96
N SER A 27 -7.09 1.15 -6.48
CA SER A 27 -7.15 -0.30 -6.72
C SER A 27 -8.45 -0.64 -7.43
N LEU A 28 -8.39 -1.55 -8.38
CA LEU A 28 -9.56 -2.03 -9.11
C LEU A 28 -9.60 -3.56 -9.01
N MET A 29 -10.66 -4.09 -8.42
CA MET A 29 -10.94 -5.52 -8.33
C MET A 29 -11.89 -5.90 -9.43
N LEU A 30 -11.58 -6.96 -10.17
CA LEU A 30 -12.30 -7.42 -11.35
C LEU A 30 -12.70 -8.87 -11.19
N ARG A 31 -13.91 -9.21 -11.65
CA ARG A 31 -14.38 -10.57 -11.74
C ARG A 31 -14.88 -10.90 -13.13
N TYR A 32 -14.47 -12.06 -13.63
CA TYR A 32 -14.83 -12.58 -14.94
C TYR A 32 -15.57 -13.91 -14.79
N ASP A 33 -16.42 -14.24 -15.77
CA ASP A 33 -17.15 -15.51 -15.81
C ASP A 33 -16.29 -16.68 -16.31
N LYS A 34 -15.19 -16.36 -17.00
CA LYS A 34 -14.27 -17.35 -17.58
C LYS A 34 -12.83 -16.94 -17.32
N PRO A 35 -11.91 -17.90 -17.21
CA PRO A 35 -10.48 -17.61 -17.14
C PRO A 35 -10.01 -16.75 -18.30
N LEU A 36 -9.15 -15.78 -18.03
CA LEU A 36 -8.52 -14.97 -19.05
C LEU A 36 -7.30 -15.66 -19.62
N ASP A 37 -7.16 -15.63 -20.95
CA ASP A 37 -5.99 -16.11 -21.67
C ASP A 37 -4.94 -14.97 -21.75
N LEU A 38 -4.31 -14.67 -20.61
CA LEU A 38 -3.21 -13.72 -20.51
C LEU A 38 -1.91 -14.49 -20.23
N PRO A 39 -0.78 -14.07 -20.82
CA PRO A 39 0.50 -14.80 -20.70
C PRO A 39 1.17 -14.64 -19.34
N PHE A 40 0.47 -14.12 -18.33
CA PHE A 40 0.97 -13.89 -16.97
C PHE A 40 -0.15 -13.99 -15.94
N ASP A 41 0.21 -14.39 -14.73
CA ASP A 41 -0.66 -14.29 -13.54
C ASP A 41 -0.41 -13.01 -12.75
N ALA A 42 0.75 -12.35 -12.94
CA ALA A 42 1.05 -11.06 -12.36
C ALA A 42 2.09 -10.32 -13.20
N ALA A 43 1.98 -8.99 -13.25
CA ALA A 43 2.94 -8.16 -13.99
C ALA A 43 3.09 -6.76 -13.39
N PHE A 44 4.31 -6.24 -13.44
CA PHE A 44 4.56 -4.81 -13.28
C PHE A 44 4.35 -4.11 -14.61
N VAL A 45 3.48 -3.09 -14.62
CA VAL A 45 3.19 -2.27 -15.79
C VAL A 45 4.04 -1.01 -15.73
N LYS A 46 4.80 -0.74 -16.80
CA LYS A 46 5.77 0.37 -16.82
C LYS A 46 5.20 1.65 -17.44
N LYS A 47 4.07 1.58 -18.14
CA LYS A 47 3.47 2.72 -18.85
C LYS A 47 1.98 2.83 -18.52
N GLY A 48 1.46 4.07 -18.58
CA GLY A 48 0.05 4.34 -18.30
C GLY A 48 -0.30 4.39 -16.81
N PRO A 49 -1.58 4.32 -16.48
CA PRO A 49 -2.07 4.47 -15.12
C PRO A 49 -1.75 3.28 -14.20
N LEU A 50 -1.61 2.08 -14.75
CA LEU A 50 -1.37 0.88 -13.96
C LEU A 50 0.11 0.75 -13.54
N ARG A 51 0.33 0.19 -12.34
CA ARG A 51 1.64 -0.20 -11.84
C ARG A 51 1.77 -1.70 -11.68
N TRP A 52 0.71 -2.33 -11.16
CA TRP A 52 0.68 -3.75 -10.83
C TRP A 52 -0.66 -4.36 -11.21
N VAL A 53 -0.61 -5.51 -11.82
CA VAL A 53 -1.78 -6.33 -12.12
C VAL A 53 -1.52 -7.76 -11.64
N ALA A 54 -2.52 -8.40 -11.04
CA ALA A 54 -2.38 -9.76 -10.55
C ALA A 54 -3.71 -10.53 -10.62
N ARG A 55 -3.62 -11.79 -11.06
CA ARG A 55 -4.70 -12.77 -10.95
C ARG A 55 -4.77 -13.26 -9.51
N ASP A 56 -5.72 -12.75 -8.73
CA ASP A 56 -5.86 -13.13 -7.32
C ASP A 56 -6.23 -14.60 -7.15
N SER A 57 -7.00 -15.15 -8.08
CA SER A 57 -7.40 -16.56 -8.11
C SER A 57 -6.25 -17.55 -8.36
N SER A 58 -5.08 -17.11 -8.83
CA SER A 58 -3.90 -17.96 -8.98
C SER A 58 -3.18 -18.27 -7.65
N LYS A 59 -3.53 -17.53 -6.59
CA LYS A 59 -2.91 -17.71 -5.27
C LYS A 59 -3.42 -18.99 -4.58
N PRO A 60 -2.57 -19.66 -3.78
CA PRO A 60 -2.98 -20.85 -3.03
C PRO A 60 -4.19 -20.60 -2.12
N GLY A 61 -5.15 -21.53 -2.12
CA GLY A 61 -6.32 -21.48 -1.25
C GLY A 61 -7.41 -20.49 -1.67
N ARG A 62 -7.31 -19.88 -2.86
CA ARG A 62 -8.38 -19.04 -3.42
C ARG A 62 -9.46 -19.88 -4.10
N ALA A 63 -10.67 -19.32 -4.14
CA ALA A 63 -11.78 -19.91 -4.90
C ALA A 63 -11.46 -19.91 -6.42
N PRO A 64 -12.03 -20.84 -7.21
CA PRO A 64 -11.72 -21.00 -8.63
C PRO A 64 -12.31 -19.90 -9.54
N GLU A 65 -12.84 -18.84 -8.97
CA GLU A 65 -13.40 -17.71 -9.70
C GLU A 65 -12.28 -16.88 -10.33
N GLU A 66 -12.46 -16.40 -11.54
CA GLU A 66 -11.47 -15.56 -12.22
C GLU A 66 -11.51 -14.13 -11.67
N VAL A 67 -10.60 -13.83 -10.76
CA VAL A 67 -10.50 -12.55 -10.06
C VAL A 67 -9.13 -11.92 -10.31
N TRP A 68 -9.16 -10.63 -10.67
CA TRP A 68 -7.96 -9.82 -10.89
C TRP A 68 -7.95 -8.60 -9.98
N LEU A 69 -6.76 -8.21 -9.55
CA LEU A 69 -6.49 -7.00 -8.78
C LEU A 69 -5.53 -6.12 -9.57
N LEU A 70 -5.93 -4.88 -9.81
CA LEU A 70 -5.11 -3.86 -10.45
C LEU A 70 -4.78 -2.79 -9.44
N HIS A 71 -3.53 -2.33 -9.42
CA HIS A 71 -3.09 -1.14 -8.68
C HIS A 71 -2.60 -0.08 -9.67
N ALA A 72 -3.07 1.12 -9.49
CA ALA A 72 -2.55 2.28 -10.22
C ALA A 72 -1.18 2.71 -9.66
N ASN A 73 -0.39 3.41 -10.47
CA ASN A 73 0.84 4.04 -9.98
C ASN A 73 0.52 5.25 -9.08
N ALA A 74 1.48 5.63 -8.24
CA ALA A 74 1.26 6.66 -7.22
C ALA A 74 0.99 8.04 -7.83
N ASP A 75 1.79 8.46 -8.83
CA ASP A 75 1.64 9.78 -9.46
C ASP A 75 0.26 9.93 -10.13
N TRP A 76 -0.14 8.90 -10.87
CA TRP A 76 -1.46 8.89 -11.49
C TRP A 76 -2.58 8.85 -10.45
N SER A 77 -2.41 8.05 -9.39
CA SER A 77 -3.40 7.95 -8.31
C SER A 77 -3.61 9.27 -7.59
N GLU A 78 -2.55 10.04 -7.36
CA GLU A 78 -2.64 11.36 -6.72
C GLU A 78 -3.28 12.40 -7.63
N ALA A 79 -2.96 12.39 -8.93
CA ALA A 79 -3.60 13.27 -9.91
C ALA A 79 -5.11 13.03 -10.02
N HIS A 80 -5.56 11.80 -9.73
CA HIS A 80 -6.97 11.37 -9.79
C HIS A 80 -7.58 11.08 -8.42
N LEU A 81 -6.96 11.57 -7.33
CA LEU A 81 -7.34 11.16 -5.97
C LEU A 81 -8.77 11.57 -5.59
N GLU A 82 -9.26 12.68 -6.14
CA GLU A 82 -10.61 13.18 -5.85
C GLU A 82 -11.64 12.86 -6.95
N ASP A 83 -11.23 12.15 -8.00
CA ASP A 83 -12.11 11.78 -9.09
C ASP A 83 -13.17 10.75 -8.64
N VAL A 84 -14.24 10.68 -9.41
CA VAL A 84 -15.33 9.74 -9.17
C VAL A 84 -14.83 8.30 -9.43
N PRO A 85 -15.06 7.35 -8.50
CA PRO A 85 -14.59 5.99 -8.63
C PRO A 85 -14.94 5.29 -9.95
N GLY A 86 -16.10 5.62 -10.53
CA GLY A 86 -16.53 5.08 -11.82
C GLY A 86 -15.67 5.56 -12.99
N GLU A 87 -15.27 6.83 -13.00
CA GLU A 87 -14.42 7.40 -14.05
C GLU A 87 -13.01 6.82 -13.96
N VAL A 88 -12.47 6.74 -12.74
CA VAL A 88 -11.18 6.10 -12.48
C VAL A 88 -11.19 4.64 -12.93
N ALA A 89 -12.26 3.90 -12.64
CA ALA A 89 -12.38 2.51 -13.06
C ALA A 89 -12.34 2.38 -14.59
N LEU A 90 -13.03 3.24 -15.33
CA LEU A 90 -13.02 3.20 -16.79
C LEU A 90 -11.61 3.44 -17.37
N LEU A 91 -10.85 4.38 -16.81
CA LEU A 91 -9.47 4.63 -17.24
C LEU A 91 -8.56 3.44 -16.94
N MET A 92 -8.69 2.83 -15.76
CA MET A 92 -7.91 1.65 -15.40
C MET A 92 -8.30 0.42 -16.23
N LEU A 93 -9.59 0.24 -16.55
CA LEU A 93 -10.08 -0.82 -17.43
C LEU A 93 -9.53 -0.65 -18.86
N ALA A 94 -9.53 0.57 -19.40
CA ALA A 94 -8.95 0.85 -20.71
C ALA A 94 -7.45 0.46 -20.74
N ALA A 95 -6.70 0.81 -19.71
CA ALA A 95 -5.29 0.42 -19.62
C ALA A 95 -5.09 -1.11 -19.44
N PHE A 96 -6.01 -1.81 -18.79
CA PHE A 96 -5.93 -3.27 -18.69
C PHE A 96 -6.32 -3.95 -20.01
N ALA A 97 -7.23 -3.35 -20.77
CA ALA A 97 -7.57 -3.82 -22.11
C ALA A 97 -6.37 -3.74 -23.09
N GLU A 98 -5.48 -2.75 -22.95
CA GLU A 98 -4.23 -2.66 -23.70
C GLU A 98 -3.30 -3.86 -23.45
N LEU A 99 -3.44 -4.54 -22.31
CA LEU A 99 -2.71 -5.77 -21.97
C LEU A 99 -3.41 -7.04 -22.48
N GLY A 100 -4.54 -6.89 -23.18
CA GLY A 100 -5.30 -8.01 -23.78
C GLY A 100 -6.50 -8.48 -22.96
N ALA A 101 -6.83 -7.81 -21.86
CA ALA A 101 -7.97 -8.20 -21.03
C ALA A 101 -9.30 -7.70 -21.62
N PRO A 102 -10.36 -8.53 -21.66
CA PRO A 102 -11.71 -8.08 -22.01
C PRO A 102 -12.34 -7.27 -20.87
N LEU A 103 -13.50 -6.68 -21.12
CA LEU A 103 -14.28 -6.04 -20.06
C LEU A 103 -14.76 -7.07 -19.03
N PRO A 104 -14.64 -6.77 -17.73
CA PRO A 104 -15.08 -7.66 -16.66
C PRO A 104 -16.60 -7.65 -16.54
N LYS A 105 -17.16 -8.71 -15.93
CA LYS A 105 -18.57 -8.78 -15.56
C LYS A 105 -18.89 -7.85 -14.39
N ILE A 106 -18.01 -7.81 -13.41
CA ILE A 106 -18.14 -7.03 -12.18
C ILE A 106 -16.81 -6.35 -11.91
N TRP A 107 -16.86 -5.12 -11.46
CA TRP A 107 -15.69 -4.42 -10.96
C TRP A 107 -16.03 -3.59 -9.72
N MET A 108 -15.02 -3.35 -8.89
CA MET A 108 -15.10 -2.47 -7.72
C MET A 108 -13.82 -1.65 -7.61
N ALA A 109 -13.96 -0.33 -7.62
CA ALA A 109 -12.84 0.58 -7.40
C ALA A 109 -12.73 0.98 -5.93
N GLN A 110 -11.51 0.96 -5.39
CA GLN A 110 -11.19 1.36 -4.03
C GLN A 110 -10.09 2.41 -4.05
N ARG A 111 -10.34 3.52 -3.39
CA ARG A 111 -9.36 4.58 -3.16
C ARG A 111 -8.67 4.41 -1.82
N TRP A 112 -7.35 4.21 -1.85
CA TRP A 112 -6.48 4.20 -0.69
C TRP A 112 -5.73 5.53 -0.61
N ARG A 113 -6.05 6.37 0.36
CA ARG A 113 -5.39 7.68 0.52
C ARG A 113 -3.98 7.56 1.09
N TYR A 114 -3.72 6.50 1.84
CA TYR A 114 -2.45 6.23 2.54
C TYR A 114 -2.04 4.79 2.25
N ALA A 115 -1.41 4.58 1.09
CA ALA A 115 -1.15 3.24 0.57
C ALA A 115 0.34 2.88 0.52
N ASN A 116 1.17 3.82 0.12
CA ASN A 116 2.60 3.57 -0.06
C ASN A 116 3.41 4.70 0.56
N THR A 117 4.56 4.37 1.12
CA THR A 117 5.51 5.37 1.63
C THR A 117 6.57 5.67 0.58
N GLU A 118 6.82 6.95 0.33
CA GLU A 118 7.90 7.43 -0.52
C GLU A 118 8.56 8.68 0.09
N PRO A 119 9.91 8.72 0.21
CA PRO A 119 10.80 7.56 0.06
C PRO A 119 10.61 6.55 1.21
N ALA A 120 10.91 5.28 0.95
CA ALA A 120 10.96 4.30 2.03
C ALA A 120 12.16 4.61 2.94
N PHE A 121 11.93 4.68 4.24
CA PHE A 121 13.02 4.78 5.20
C PHE A 121 13.71 3.43 5.39
N ASP A 122 14.99 3.48 5.74
CA ASP A 122 15.77 2.30 6.17
C ASP A 122 16.10 2.44 7.66
N GLN A 123 15.05 2.55 8.47
CA GLN A 123 15.13 2.69 9.91
C GLN A 123 14.14 1.74 10.57
N MET A 124 14.63 0.89 11.47
CA MET A 124 13.78 -0.15 12.06
C MET A 124 12.64 0.44 12.91
N PHE A 125 12.93 1.45 13.74
CA PHE A 125 11.98 2.15 14.60
C PHE A 125 12.56 3.51 15.02
N ALA A 126 11.74 4.36 15.63
CA ALA A 126 12.19 5.53 16.35
C ALA A 126 11.73 5.46 17.81
N TRP A 127 12.57 5.88 18.76
CA TRP A 127 12.31 5.80 20.18
C TRP A 127 12.76 7.07 20.90
N GLU A 128 11.87 7.67 21.68
CA GLU A 128 12.14 8.80 22.56
C GLU A 128 12.04 8.34 24.03
N PRO A 129 13.18 8.02 24.66
CA PRO A 129 13.18 7.40 25.99
C PRO A 129 12.67 8.30 27.11
N GLN A 130 12.87 9.63 26.99
CA GLN A 130 12.43 10.56 28.02
C GLN A 130 10.92 10.66 28.11
N GLN A 131 10.24 10.49 27.00
CA GLN A 131 8.78 10.55 26.90
C GLN A 131 8.12 9.18 26.89
N GLY A 132 8.90 8.12 26.71
CA GLY A 132 8.38 6.75 26.58
C GLY A 132 7.55 6.54 25.30
N ILE A 133 7.84 7.29 24.25
CA ILE A 133 7.09 7.25 22.98
C ILE A 133 7.94 6.62 21.89
N GLY A 134 7.34 5.69 21.13
CA GLY A 134 8.00 5.06 20.00
C GLY A 134 7.14 5.05 18.75
N LEU A 135 7.80 5.06 17.58
CA LEU A 135 7.19 4.91 16.28
C LEU A 135 7.73 3.65 15.61
N CYS A 136 6.83 2.88 15.03
CA CYS A 136 7.16 1.73 14.20
C CYS A 136 6.16 1.61 13.04
N GLY A 137 6.47 0.80 12.08
CA GLY A 137 5.61 0.53 10.93
C GLY A 137 6.41 0.21 9.68
N ASP A 138 5.72 -0.22 8.64
CA ASP A 138 6.30 -0.50 7.32
C ASP A 138 6.94 0.74 6.69
N TRP A 139 6.38 1.92 6.94
CA TRP A 139 6.88 3.20 6.44
C TRP A 139 8.32 3.52 6.90
N LEU A 140 8.74 3.04 8.07
CA LEU A 140 10.12 3.14 8.56
C LEU A 140 11.02 2.04 7.98
N ASN A 141 10.45 0.91 7.55
CA ASN A 141 11.21 -0.25 7.12
C ASN A 141 10.67 -0.83 5.81
N SER A 142 11.14 -0.29 4.70
CA SER A 142 10.95 -0.78 3.33
C SER A 142 9.51 -0.79 2.76
N GLY A 143 8.47 -0.35 3.48
CA GLY A 143 7.08 -0.30 2.99
C GLY A 143 6.45 -1.68 2.71
N ARG A 144 6.87 -2.74 3.42
CA ARG A 144 6.39 -4.13 3.26
C ARG A 144 5.75 -4.65 4.54
N VAL A 145 4.86 -5.63 4.41
CA VAL A 145 4.22 -6.30 5.56
C VAL A 145 5.25 -6.86 6.54
N GLU A 146 6.30 -7.53 6.05
CA GLU A 146 7.41 -8.01 6.87
C GLU A 146 8.17 -6.86 7.53
N GLY A 147 8.31 -5.72 6.83
CA GLY A 147 8.89 -4.50 7.37
C GLY A 147 8.10 -3.97 8.57
N ALA A 148 6.79 -3.97 8.51
CA ALA A 148 5.93 -3.58 9.64
C ALA A 148 6.14 -4.48 10.85
N TRP A 149 6.17 -5.80 10.65
CA TRP A 149 6.38 -6.77 11.72
C TRP A 149 7.75 -6.65 12.37
N THR A 150 8.81 -6.59 11.56
CA THR A 150 10.19 -6.47 12.07
C THR A 150 10.41 -5.14 12.80
N SER A 151 9.86 -4.05 12.28
CA SER A 151 9.86 -2.73 12.90
C SER A 151 9.18 -2.75 14.27
N GLY A 152 7.96 -3.29 14.37
CA GLY A 152 7.23 -3.41 15.63
C GLY A 152 7.95 -4.28 16.66
N ARG A 153 8.52 -5.40 16.23
CA ARG A 153 9.32 -6.29 17.09
C ARG A 153 10.56 -5.59 17.63
N ALA A 154 11.28 -4.86 16.79
CA ALA A 154 12.48 -4.13 17.20
C ALA A 154 12.15 -3.04 18.23
N LEU A 155 11.07 -2.27 18.02
CA LEU A 155 10.60 -1.29 19.00
C LEU A 155 10.20 -1.96 20.32
N ALA A 156 9.48 -3.07 20.29
CA ALA A 156 9.08 -3.79 21.49
C ALA A 156 10.31 -4.24 22.32
N GLN A 157 11.36 -4.76 21.67
CA GLN A 157 12.61 -5.12 22.31
C GLN A 157 13.29 -3.90 22.96
N GLN A 158 13.28 -2.75 22.27
CA GLN A 158 13.83 -1.50 22.81
C GLN A 158 13.06 -1.04 24.05
N VAL A 159 11.73 -1.09 24.03
CA VAL A 159 10.86 -0.75 25.17
C VAL A 159 11.16 -1.66 26.37
N ILE A 160 11.20 -2.98 26.15
CA ILE A 160 11.52 -3.96 27.21
C ILE A 160 12.86 -3.64 27.84
N ALA A 161 13.90 -3.40 27.03
CA ALA A 161 15.23 -3.06 27.51
C ALA A 161 15.26 -1.75 28.31
N SER A 162 14.52 -0.73 27.85
CA SER A 162 14.48 0.60 28.48
C SER A 162 13.81 0.58 29.86
N PHE A 163 12.83 -0.28 30.07
CA PHE A 163 12.11 -0.39 31.34
C PHE A 163 12.53 -1.58 32.22
N GLY A 164 13.56 -2.34 31.81
CA GLY A 164 14.03 -3.51 32.54
C GLY A 164 12.99 -4.62 32.68
N LEU A 165 12.02 -4.67 31.78
CA LEU A 165 11.00 -5.71 31.74
C LEU A 165 11.60 -7.03 31.25
N ARG A 166 11.09 -8.16 31.79
CA ARG A 166 11.52 -9.52 31.43
C ARG A 166 10.36 -10.31 30.86
#